data_44764183a904933571cea374bb2ceb46
#
_entry.id   44764183a904933571cea374bb2ceb46
#
_cell.length_a   1.000
_cell.length_b   1.000
_cell.length_c   1.000
_cell.angle_alpha   90.00
_cell.angle_beta   90.00
_cell.angle_gamma   90.00
#
_symmetry.space_group_name_H-M   'P 1'
#
loop_
_entity.id
_entity.type
_entity.pdbx_description
1 polymer ?
#
loop_
_entity_poly.entity_id
_entity_poly.type
_entity_poly.pdbx_seq_one_letter_code
_entity_poly.pdbx_strand_id
1 'polypeptide(L)'
;DVPGHTKGLVTLLHKKGIKLLHIGVNGASALPEVPECFLWKNGDSEIVVIYSGAYGGAYKNEYIDEILYFDHTLDNRGAPAPEKVLKHLDDIRNMYPDYIVEAGTMDDFAEILWEVREKLPVIENEIGDTWIHGSATDP
;
A
#
# COMPACT_ATOMS: atom_id res chain seq x y z
N ASP A 1 0.22 -7.65 -5.51
CA ASP A 1 -0.28 -7.48 -6.87
C ASP A 1 -1.53 -8.30 -7.21
N VAL A 2 -2.24 -8.77 -6.22
CA VAL A 2 -3.54 -9.46 -6.41
C VAL A 2 -4.61 -8.58 -5.77
N PRO A 3 -5.15 -7.61 -6.49
CA PRO A 3 -6.22 -6.75 -6.01
C PRO A 3 -7.54 -7.54 -5.90
N GLY A 4 -8.55 -6.93 -5.31
CA GLY A 4 -9.84 -7.58 -5.15
C GLY A 4 -10.05 -8.13 -3.74
N HIS A 5 -9.99 -7.24 -2.77
CA HIS A 5 -10.17 -7.60 -1.36
C HIS A 5 -11.62 -7.35 -0.94
N THR A 6 -12.20 -8.29 -0.21
CA THR A 6 -13.53 -8.10 0.36
C THR A 6 -13.46 -7.29 1.65
N LYS A 7 -14.51 -6.54 1.95
CA LYS A 7 -14.62 -5.73 3.18
C LYS A 7 -14.49 -6.56 4.47
N GLY A 8 -14.83 -7.83 4.41
CA GLY A 8 -14.63 -8.75 5.54
C GLY A 8 -13.17 -8.86 5.99
N LEU A 9 -12.22 -8.61 5.11
CA LEU A 9 -10.79 -8.61 5.43
C LEU A 9 -10.42 -7.55 6.46
N VAL A 10 -11.09 -6.38 6.44
CA VAL A 10 -10.84 -5.28 7.40
C VAL A 10 -10.91 -5.78 8.83
N THR A 11 -11.98 -6.52 9.17
CA THR A 11 -12.16 -7.05 10.53
C THR A 11 -11.06 -8.03 10.93
N LEU A 12 -10.57 -8.83 9.99
CA LEU A 12 -9.50 -9.80 10.27
C LEU A 12 -8.16 -9.10 10.50
N LEU A 13 -7.83 -8.14 9.65
CA LEU A 13 -6.59 -7.36 9.75
C LEU A 13 -6.57 -6.51 11.03
N HIS A 14 -7.66 -5.79 11.29
CA HIS A 14 -7.81 -4.98 12.51
C HIS A 14 -7.62 -5.82 13.78
N LYS A 15 -8.26 -6.99 13.88
CA LYS A 15 -8.10 -7.92 15.00
C LYS A 15 -6.69 -8.45 15.20
N LYS A 16 -5.87 -8.41 14.16
CA LYS A 16 -4.45 -8.80 14.21
C LYS A 16 -3.51 -7.63 14.44
N GLY A 17 -4.04 -6.42 14.62
CA GLY A 17 -3.26 -5.21 14.82
C GLY A 17 -2.58 -4.68 13.56
N ILE A 18 -2.99 -5.16 12.39
CA ILE A 18 -2.50 -4.64 11.12
C ILE A 18 -3.18 -3.30 10.85
N LYS A 19 -2.39 -2.27 10.66
CA LYS A 19 -2.84 -0.88 10.49
C LYS A 19 -2.88 -0.43 9.04
N LEU A 20 -2.03 -1.00 8.19
CA LEU A 20 -1.88 -0.60 6.79
C LEU A 20 -2.00 -1.81 5.86
N LEU A 21 -2.79 -1.65 4.82
CA LEU A 21 -2.84 -2.54 3.65
C LEU A 21 -2.36 -1.76 2.43
N HIS A 22 -1.23 -2.15 1.86
CA HIS A 22 -0.71 -1.59 0.63
C HIS A 22 -1.07 -2.49 -0.55
N ILE A 23 -1.82 -1.96 -1.50
CA ILE A 23 -2.27 -2.67 -2.70
C ILE A 23 -1.64 -2.00 -3.91
N GLY A 24 -0.82 -2.73 -4.64
CA GLY A 24 -0.35 -2.34 -5.97
C GLY A 24 -1.10 -3.15 -7.02
N VAL A 25 -1.71 -2.49 -7.97
CA VAL A 25 -2.55 -3.15 -8.96
C VAL A 25 -1.80 -3.53 -10.22
N ASN A 26 -2.26 -4.59 -10.84
CA ASN A 26 -1.87 -4.93 -12.20
C ASN A 26 -2.47 -3.92 -13.18
N GLY A 27 -1.65 -3.32 -14.04
CA GLY A 27 -2.09 -2.29 -14.99
C GLY A 27 -3.13 -2.76 -16.03
N ALA A 28 -3.43 -4.05 -16.08
CA ALA A 28 -4.48 -4.60 -16.93
C ALA A 28 -5.85 -4.70 -16.21
N SER A 29 -5.89 -4.40 -14.90
CA SER A 29 -7.12 -4.43 -14.12
C SER A 29 -7.87 -3.11 -14.19
N ALA A 30 -9.20 -3.18 -14.16
CA ALA A 30 -10.02 -2.01 -13.90
C ALA A 30 -9.92 -1.66 -12.41
N LEU A 31 -9.50 -0.44 -12.12
CA LEU A 31 -9.38 0.04 -10.74
C LEU A 31 -10.76 0.40 -10.18
N PRO A 32 -11.04 0.10 -8.89
CA PRO A 32 -12.20 0.67 -8.23
C PRO A 32 -12.04 2.20 -8.11
N GLU A 33 -13.15 2.91 -8.11
CA GLU A 33 -13.17 4.36 -7.90
C GLU A 33 -13.00 4.68 -6.41
N VAL A 34 -11.76 4.61 -5.94
CA VAL A 34 -11.40 4.94 -4.55
C VAL A 34 -10.23 5.93 -4.53
N PRO A 35 -10.08 6.73 -3.46
CA PRO A 35 -8.89 7.55 -3.26
C PRO A 35 -7.64 6.67 -3.17
N GLU A 36 -6.47 7.22 -3.52
CA GLU A 36 -5.20 6.51 -3.40
C GLU A 36 -4.89 6.11 -1.96
N CYS A 37 -5.31 6.91 -0.98
CA CYS A 37 -5.22 6.57 0.44
C CYS A 37 -6.54 6.86 1.13
N PHE A 38 -7.01 5.91 1.94
CA PHE A 38 -8.27 6.03 2.65
C PHE A 38 -8.31 5.16 3.90
N LEU A 39 -9.23 5.48 4.79
CA LEU A 39 -9.59 4.66 5.93
C LEU A 39 -10.73 3.72 5.52
N TRP A 40 -10.43 2.43 5.47
CA TRP A 40 -11.42 1.41 5.12
C TRP A 40 -12.06 0.84 6.36
N LYS A 41 -13.39 0.90 6.43
CA LYS A 41 -14.15 0.49 7.61
C LYS A 41 -15.10 -0.66 7.36
N ASN A 42 -15.23 -1.51 8.38
CA ASN A 42 -16.26 -2.53 8.48
C ASN A 42 -16.80 -2.59 9.92
N GLY A 43 -17.90 -1.90 10.17
CA GLY A 43 -18.40 -1.67 11.53
C GLY A 43 -17.38 -0.94 12.38
N ASP A 44 -17.03 -1.48 13.53
CA ASP A 44 -16.05 -0.90 14.46
C ASP A 44 -14.58 -1.21 14.07
N SER A 45 -14.38 -1.95 13.02
CA SER A 45 -13.04 -2.31 12.53
C SER A 45 -12.59 -1.36 11.42
N GLU A 46 -11.33 -0.94 11.47
CA GLU A 46 -10.76 -0.02 10.49
C GLU A 46 -9.29 -0.33 10.19
N ILE A 47 -8.84 -0.05 8.99
CA ILE A 47 -7.45 -0.08 8.55
C ILE A 47 -7.20 1.05 7.55
N VAL A 48 -5.98 1.53 7.46
CA VAL A 48 -5.57 2.42 6.38
C VAL A 48 -5.26 1.59 5.14
N VAL A 49 -5.67 2.07 3.98
CA VAL A 49 -5.35 1.44 2.69
C VAL A 49 -4.63 2.43 1.80
N ILE A 50 -3.52 2.01 1.22
CA ILE A 50 -2.92 2.65 0.05
C ILE A 50 -3.27 1.79 -1.15
N TYR A 51 -4.00 2.36 -2.10
CA TYR A 51 -4.40 1.69 -3.34
C TYR A 51 -3.68 2.34 -4.51
N SER A 52 -2.54 1.77 -4.87
CA SER A 52 -1.64 2.34 -5.87
C SER A 52 -1.88 1.72 -7.25
N GLY A 53 -1.78 2.56 -8.29
CA GLY A 53 -1.79 2.11 -9.68
C GLY A 53 -0.50 1.40 -10.14
N ALA A 54 0.45 1.18 -9.23
CA ALA A 54 1.73 0.54 -9.50
C ALA A 54 2.17 -0.33 -8.32
N TYR A 55 3.10 -1.24 -8.56
CA TYR A 55 3.62 -2.15 -7.52
C TYR A 55 4.58 -1.49 -6.56
N GLY A 56 5.15 -0.35 -6.89
CA GLY A 56 6.12 0.33 -6.05
C GLY A 56 6.33 1.78 -6.48
N GLY A 57 7.35 2.41 -5.93
CA GLY A 57 7.69 3.81 -6.15
C GLY A 57 7.38 4.69 -4.97
N ALA A 58 7.41 6.01 -5.18
CA ALA A 58 7.18 6.98 -4.14
C ALA A 58 5.69 7.18 -3.90
N TYR A 59 5.30 7.09 -2.64
CA TYR A 59 3.98 7.48 -2.18
C TYR A 59 4.09 8.70 -1.26
N LYS A 60 3.26 9.70 -1.50
CA LYS A 60 3.15 10.94 -0.73
C LYS A 60 1.71 11.14 -0.29
N ASN A 61 1.55 11.71 0.90
CA ASN A 61 0.24 12.07 1.44
C ASN A 61 0.27 13.52 1.94
N GLU A 62 -0.80 14.28 1.74
CA GLU A 62 -0.89 15.69 2.13
C GLU A 62 -0.93 15.94 3.65
N TYR A 63 -1.16 14.89 4.44
CA TYR A 63 -1.30 14.98 5.91
C TYR A 63 -0.04 14.61 6.67
N ILE A 64 1.03 14.18 5.98
CA ILE A 64 2.31 13.78 6.55
C ILE A 64 3.47 14.34 5.72
N ASP A 65 4.62 14.55 6.34
CA ASP A 65 5.82 15.03 5.66
C ASP A 65 6.67 13.88 5.11
N GLU A 66 6.49 12.67 5.61
CA GLU A 66 7.22 11.49 5.22
C GLU A 66 6.80 10.99 3.83
N ILE A 67 7.77 10.44 3.12
CA ILE A 67 7.58 9.80 1.82
C ILE A 67 7.91 8.31 1.97
N LEU A 68 6.98 7.44 1.65
CA LEU A 68 7.30 6.02 1.47
C LEU A 68 7.85 5.82 0.07
N TYR A 69 9.09 5.35 -0.03
CA TYR A 69 9.61 4.82 -1.28
C TYR A 69 9.59 3.29 -1.21
N PHE A 70 8.53 2.70 -1.76
CA PHE A 70 8.39 1.25 -1.79
C PHE A 70 9.22 0.68 -2.93
N ASP A 71 10.40 0.18 -2.56
CA ASP A 71 11.35 -0.38 -3.51
C ASP A 71 11.17 -1.88 -3.70
N HIS A 72 11.24 -2.34 -4.94
CA HIS A 72 11.12 -3.76 -5.29
C HIS A 72 11.88 -4.08 -6.58
N THR A 73 12.14 -5.35 -6.81
CA THR A 73 12.97 -5.83 -7.92
C THR A 73 12.22 -6.16 -9.21
N LEU A 74 11.07 -5.57 -9.43
CA LEU A 74 10.15 -5.92 -10.51
C LEU A 74 9.50 -7.31 -10.36
N ASP A 75 8.52 -7.56 -11.19
CA ASP A 75 7.74 -8.79 -11.18
C ASP A 75 8.59 -10.04 -11.43
N ASN A 76 8.36 -11.08 -10.66
CA ASN A 76 9.01 -12.39 -10.78
C ASN A 76 10.55 -12.40 -10.72
N ARG A 77 11.15 -11.42 -10.07
CA ARG A 77 12.60 -11.35 -9.87
C ARG A 77 12.98 -11.61 -8.42
N GLY A 78 14.12 -12.26 -8.25
CA GLY A 78 14.71 -12.47 -6.94
C GLY A 78 15.38 -11.23 -6.37
N ALA A 79 15.92 -11.36 -5.15
CA ALA A 79 16.64 -10.28 -4.49
C ALA A 79 17.83 -9.80 -5.35
N PRO A 80 18.08 -8.48 -5.42
CA PRO A 80 19.22 -7.94 -6.12
C PRO A 80 20.52 -8.18 -5.34
N ALA A 81 21.66 -8.05 -6.02
CA ALA A 81 22.95 -8.03 -5.34
C ALA A 81 23.04 -6.82 -4.40
N PRO A 82 23.73 -6.95 -3.25
CA PRO A 82 23.83 -5.88 -2.24
C PRO A 82 24.33 -4.55 -2.81
N GLU A 83 25.27 -4.58 -3.73
CA GLU A 83 25.84 -3.39 -4.36
C GLU A 83 24.77 -2.61 -5.17
N LYS A 84 23.79 -3.31 -5.74
CA LYS A 84 22.68 -2.67 -6.44
C LYS A 84 21.71 -2.01 -5.48
N VAL A 85 21.48 -2.63 -4.32
CA VAL A 85 20.64 -2.05 -3.25
C VAL A 85 21.26 -0.75 -2.76
N LEU A 86 22.58 -0.79 -2.43
CA LEU A 86 23.30 0.39 -1.95
C LEU A 86 23.31 1.51 -2.99
N LYS A 87 23.56 1.16 -4.25
CA LYS A 87 23.52 2.15 -5.34
C LYS A 87 22.13 2.77 -5.48
N HIS A 88 21.09 1.97 -5.43
CA HIS A 88 19.74 2.49 -5.56
C HIS A 88 19.35 3.39 -4.38
N LEU A 89 19.79 3.05 -3.17
CA LEU A 89 19.61 3.93 -2.02
C LEU A 89 20.29 5.29 -2.21
N ASP A 90 21.49 5.32 -2.81
CA ASP A 90 22.17 6.57 -3.15
C ASP A 90 21.45 7.32 -4.28
N ASP A 91 20.90 6.63 -5.26
CA ASP A 91 20.09 7.23 -6.32
C ASP A 91 18.83 7.90 -5.71
N ILE A 92 18.17 7.27 -4.74
CA ILE A 92 17.02 7.84 -4.03
C ILE A 92 17.44 9.07 -3.22
N ARG A 93 18.57 9.04 -2.51
CA ARG A 93 19.11 10.20 -1.79
C ARG A 93 19.36 11.39 -2.71
N ASN A 94 19.86 11.14 -3.89
CA ASN A 94 20.07 12.19 -4.90
C ASN A 94 18.75 12.72 -5.46
N MET A 95 17.72 11.90 -5.53
CA MET A 95 16.39 12.27 -6.00
C MET A 95 15.62 13.12 -4.96
N TYR A 96 15.90 12.90 -3.67
CA TYR A 96 15.25 13.58 -2.54
C TYR A 96 16.29 14.25 -1.61
N PRO A 97 17.02 15.28 -2.09
CA PRO A 97 18.13 15.87 -1.34
C PRO A 97 17.71 16.61 -0.06
N ASP A 98 16.44 16.97 0.05
CA ASP A 98 15.89 17.67 1.21
C ASP A 98 15.34 16.70 2.27
N TYR A 99 15.42 15.39 2.04
CA TYR A 99 14.93 14.36 2.93
C TYR A 99 16.07 13.53 3.53
N ILE A 100 15.86 13.05 4.74
CA ILE A 100 16.67 12.00 5.32
C ILE A 100 16.16 10.66 4.76
N VAL A 101 16.97 9.99 3.96
CA VAL A 101 16.63 8.72 3.35
C VAL A 101 17.25 7.57 4.14
N GLU A 102 16.41 6.75 4.70
CA GLU A 102 16.81 5.58 5.48
C GLU A 102 15.97 4.36 5.12
N ALA A 103 16.51 3.19 5.36
CA ALA A 103 15.76 1.95 5.19
C ALA A 103 14.85 1.74 6.41
N GLY A 104 13.59 1.45 6.15
CA GLY A 104 12.58 1.20 7.18
C GLY A 104 11.72 0.00 6.84
N THR A 105 10.69 -0.20 7.62
CA THR A 105 9.67 -1.22 7.41
C THR A 105 8.33 -0.60 7.03
N MET A 106 7.44 -1.39 6.46
CA MET A 106 6.06 -0.94 6.23
C MET A 106 5.33 -0.62 7.53
N ASP A 107 5.71 -1.26 8.64
CA ASP A 107 5.11 -1.00 9.95
C ASP A 107 5.49 0.40 10.47
N ASP A 108 6.72 0.85 10.25
CA ASP A 108 7.14 2.21 10.63
C ASP A 108 6.28 3.25 9.91
N PHE A 109 6.07 3.07 8.62
CA PHE A 109 5.22 3.97 7.83
C PHE A 109 3.73 3.85 8.18
N ALA A 110 3.27 2.65 8.53
CA ALA A 110 1.91 2.40 8.95
C ALA A 110 1.56 3.15 10.24
N GLU A 111 2.49 3.24 11.20
CA GLU A 111 2.28 4.02 12.42
C GLU A 111 2.07 5.50 12.13
N ILE A 112 2.86 6.08 11.23
CA ILE A 112 2.75 7.49 10.83
C ILE A 112 1.38 7.77 10.19
N LEU A 113 0.96 6.95 9.24
CA LEU A 113 -0.36 7.10 8.61
C LEU A 113 -1.51 6.87 9.60
N TRP A 114 -1.31 5.97 10.56
CA TRP A 114 -2.34 5.68 11.58
C TRP A 114 -2.63 6.87 12.47
N GLU A 115 -1.65 7.70 12.76
CA GLU A 115 -1.83 8.91 13.57
C GLU A 115 -2.72 9.95 12.88
N VAL A 116 -2.71 10.00 11.57
CA VAL A 116 -3.51 10.94 10.77
C VAL A 116 -4.75 10.33 10.13
N ARG A 117 -5.06 9.07 10.42
CA ARG A 117 -6.12 8.30 9.76
C ARG A 117 -7.50 8.97 9.78
N GLU A 118 -7.79 9.76 10.81
CA GLU A 118 -9.07 10.47 10.92
C GLU A 118 -9.23 11.61 9.90
N LYS A 119 -8.13 12.02 9.25
CA LYS A 119 -8.14 13.02 8.18
C LYS A 119 -8.38 12.38 6.80
N LEU A 120 -8.18 11.07 6.69
CA LEU A 120 -8.30 10.34 5.44
C LEU A 120 -9.77 10.19 5.02
N PRO A 121 -10.06 10.15 3.72
CA PRO A 121 -11.37 9.77 3.22
C PRO A 121 -11.79 8.40 3.78
N VAL A 122 -13.06 8.25 4.12
CA VAL A 122 -13.59 6.99 4.67
C VAL A 122 -14.31 6.23 3.58
N ILE A 123 -13.98 4.95 3.43
CA ILE A 123 -14.65 4.00 2.54
C ILE A 123 -15.27 2.89 3.38
N GLU A 124 -16.54 2.60 3.15
CA GLU A 124 -17.29 1.53 3.82
C GLU A 124 -17.83 0.48 2.85
N ASN A 125 -17.59 0.67 1.56
CA ASN A 125 -18.02 -0.25 0.51
C ASN A 125 -16.98 -1.34 0.26
N GLU A 126 -17.37 -2.35 -0.53
CA GLU A 126 -16.42 -3.29 -1.13
C GLU A 126 -15.51 -2.54 -2.10
N ILE A 127 -14.24 -2.92 -2.12
CA ILE A 127 -13.24 -2.38 -3.07
C ILE A 127 -12.76 -3.49 -4.02
N GLY A 128 -13.69 -4.33 -4.42
CA GLY A 128 -13.41 -5.45 -5.31
C GLY A 128 -12.80 -5.01 -6.63
N ASP A 129 -12.02 -5.90 -7.19
CA ASP A 129 -11.36 -5.75 -8.47
C ASP A 129 -11.66 -7.00 -9.30
N THR A 130 -11.38 -6.95 -10.60
CA THR A 130 -11.62 -8.06 -11.52
C THR A 130 -10.86 -9.35 -11.15
N TRP A 131 -9.82 -9.27 -10.37
CA TRP A 131 -9.04 -10.43 -9.91
C TRP A 131 -9.81 -11.36 -8.98
N ILE A 132 -10.81 -10.87 -8.27
CA ILE A 132 -11.67 -11.73 -7.44
C ILE A 132 -12.60 -12.61 -8.28
N HIS A 133 -12.78 -12.28 -9.54
CA HIS A 133 -13.63 -13.08 -10.44
C HIS A 133 -12.95 -14.33 -10.97
N GLY A 134 -11.66 -14.48 -10.75
CA GLY A 134 -10.93 -15.68 -11.14
C GLY A 134 -10.98 -16.82 -10.14
N SER A 135 -11.66 -16.66 -9.05
CA SER A 135 -11.87 -17.78 -8.14
C SER A 135 -12.80 -18.77 -8.81
N ALA A 136 -12.31 -19.91 -8.89
CA ALA A 136 -13.00 -21.03 -9.43
C ALA A 136 -14.31 -21.23 -8.76
N THR A 137 -15.33 -21.26 -9.43
CA THR A 137 -16.40 -21.69 -8.88
C THR A 137 -16.71 -23.00 -9.04
N ASP A 138 -17.04 -23.60 -8.66
CA ASP A 138 -17.67 -24.47 -8.76
C ASP A 138 -18.44 -24.99 -8.68
N PRO A 139 -18.94 -25.51 -8.74
CA PRO A 139 -19.91 -26.10 -8.61
C PRO A 139 -20.68 -27.01 -8.55
#